data_7a6e56613fa94c5a4c993e2d06282629
#
_entry.id   7a6e56613fa94c5a4c993e2d06282629
#
_cell.length_a   1.000
_cell.length_b   1.000
_cell.length_c   1.000
_cell.angle_alpha   90.00
_cell.angle_beta   90.00
_cell.angle_gamma   90.00
#
_symmetry.space_group_name_H-M   'P 1'
#
loop_
_entity.id
_entity.type
_entity.pdbx_description
1 polymer ?
#
loop_
_entity_poly.entity_id
_entity_poly.type
_entity_poly.pdbx_seq_one_letter_code
_entity_poly.pdbx_strand_id
1 'polypeptide(L)'
;MKNLRESFVENLSETQQKAFKLLYKKIDDYQKKTGKVFEEFNCEDFNTFVRAELIGKSANSVLVKVSLLKKYAEYIGNNCVQLKRTDIIEMCSEVMKEKEIEDESQLKYVEWNDLKVGMNKITNEIDCAIICLIRLGIGQNKFKELAELKTSSIDIENRKIYLEDRTVDIKDDYVLQVLKDAMKQTTYTVMLHGGDKNEPKFSEYDFNMNCPYFIKQKPWSKNDNGLEPYKFSGITGRVFRVMQELCMDVSAINLLQSYATDRVLEQENEIGRELSIRECKEYLKHIKNNCSSYDITKIAKYVREKINN
;
A
#
# COMPACT_ATOMS: atom_id res chain seq x y z
N MET A 1 16.56 25.61 -24.39
CA MET A 1 16.01 24.39 -23.73
C MET A 1 15.81 24.54 -22.23
N LYS A 2 16.70 25.15 -21.43
CA LYS A 2 16.44 25.41 -19.99
C LYS A 2 15.12 26.12 -19.75
N ASN A 3 14.77 27.12 -20.54
CA ASN A 3 13.51 27.86 -20.38
C ASN A 3 12.26 27.03 -20.60
N LEU A 4 12.24 26.08 -21.55
CA LEU A 4 11.06 25.24 -21.82
C LEU A 4 10.77 24.31 -20.63
N ARG A 5 11.79 23.74 -20.03
CA ARG A 5 11.64 22.87 -18.84
C ARG A 5 11.13 23.66 -17.63
N GLU A 6 11.70 24.81 -17.37
CA GLU A 6 11.29 25.66 -16.24
C GLU A 6 9.85 26.11 -16.41
N SER A 7 9.45 26.56 -17.60
CA SER A 7 8.09 26.94 -17.90
C SER A 7 7.11 25.75 -17.84
N PHE A 8 7.55 24.55 -18.22
CA PHE A 8 6.71 23.35 -18.03
C PHE A 8 6.46 23.05 -16.54
N VAL A 9 7.51 23.14 -15.72
CA VAL A 9 7.39 22.90 -14.27
C VAL A 9 6.44 23.88 -13.61
N GLU A 10 6.45 25.15 -13.99
CA GLU A 10 5.56 26.18 -13.47
C GLU A 10 4.08 25.88 -13.74
N ASN A 11 3.76 25.16 -14.81
CA ASN A 11 2.39 24.76 -15.18
C ASN A 11 1.89 23.48 -14.45
N LEU A 12 2.74 22.85 -13.63
CA LEU A 12 2.38 21.64 -12.89
C LEU A 12 1.89 21.95 -11.46
N SER A 13 1.03 21.09 -10.91
CA SER A 13 0.69 21.14 -9.49
C SER A 13 1.95 20.90 -8.63
N GLU A 14 1.96 21.38 -7.38
CA GLU A 14 3.10 21.24 -6.48
C GLU A 14 3.60 19.79 -6.33
N THR A 15 2.68 18.83 -6.24
CA THR A 15 3.00 17.40 -6.18
C THR A 15 3.65 16.91 -7.46
N GLN A 16 3.14 17.33 -8.62
CA GLN A 16 3.69 16.98 -9.93
C GLN A 16 5.06 17.64 -10.15
N GLN A 17 5.26 18.86 -9.68
CA GLN A 17 6.57 19.53 -9.73
C GLN A 17 7.65 18.74 -8.99
N LYS A 18 7.34 18.27 -7.77
CA LYS A 18 8.28 17.45 -6.98
C LYS A 18 8.60 16.13 -7.71
N ALA A 19 7.59 15.46 -8.24
CA ALA A 19 7.76 14.21 -8.98
C ALA A 19 8.57 14.42 -10.28
N PHE A 20 8.29 15.48 -11.03
CA PHE A 20 8.99 15.79 -12.27
C PHE A 20 10.46 16.18 -12.04
N LYS A 21 10.76 16.96 -11.00
CA LYS A 21 12.14 17.30 -10.63
C LYS A 21 12.98 16.05 -10.34
N LEU A 22 12.43 15.09 -9.62
CA LEU A 22 13.09 13.81 -9.35
C LEU A 22 13.27 12.97 -10.61
N LEU A 23 12.28 12.93 -11.48
CA LEU A 23 12.33 12.24 -12.76
C LEU A 23 13.38 12.87 -13.68
N TYR A 24 13.39 14.20 -13.77
CA TYR A 24 14.32 14.91 -14.64
C TYR A 24 15.78 14.78 -14.18
N LYS A 25 16.01 14.68 -12.88
CA LYS A 25 17.35 14.33 -12.37
C LYS A 25 17.86 13.01 -12.94
N LYS A 26 16.98 12.00 -13.07
CA LYS A 26 17.34 10.71 -13.69
C LYS A 26 17.64 10.85 -15.19
N ILE A 27 16.90 11.72 -15.88
CA ILE A 27 17.19 12.06 -17.29
C ILE A 27 18.55 12.73 -17.40
N ASP A 28 18.87 13.71 -16.54
CA ASP A 28 20.18 14.37 -16.49
C ASP A 28 21.30 13.36 -16.21
N ASP A 29 21.08 12.37 -15.33
CA ASP A 29 22.07 11.33 -15.03
C ASP A 29 22.24 10.35 -16.21
N TYR A 30 21.16 10.03 -16.93
CA TYR A 30 21.21 9.25 -18.16
C TYR A 30 21.93 10.02 -19.28
N GLN A 31 21.64 11.30 -19.43
CA GLN A 31 22.31 12.18 -20.37
C GLN A 31 23.84 12.23 -20.13
N LYS A 32 24.29 12.32 -18.88
CA LYS A 32 25.73 12.27 -18.55
C LYS A 32 26.39 10.98 -18.99
N LYS A 33 25.67 9.85 -18.97
CA LYS A 33 26.15 8.54 -19.37
C LYS A 33 26.18 8.34 -20.89
N THR A 34 25.17 8.87 -21.58
CA THR A 34 24.95 8.60 -23.02
C THR A 34 25.27 9.77 -23.93
N GLY A 35 25.41 10.99 -23.40
CA GLY A 35 25.57 12.22 -24.17
C GLY A 35 24.29 12.76 -24.81
N LYS A 36 23.14 12.05 -24.69
CA LYS A 36 21.88 12.41 -25.36
C LYS A 36 20.93 13.13 -24.40
N VAL A 37 20.36 14.24 -24.82
CA VAL A 37 19.28 14.93 -24.11
C VAL A 37 17.93 14.27 -24.39
N PHE A 38 16.94 14.41 -23.51
CA PHE A 38 15.63 13.78 -23.66
C PHE A 38 14.94 14.16 -24.99
N GLU A 39 15.12 15.37 -25.42
CA GLU A 39 14.58 15.90 -26.67
C GLU A 39 15.16 15.22 -27.93
N GLU A 40 16.28 14.55 -27.79
CA GLU A 40 16.97 13.80 -28.86
C GLU A 40 16.79 12.27 -28.76
N PHE A 41 16.06 11.79 -27.71
CA PHE A 41 15.83 10.35 -27.56
C PHE A 41 15.10 9.81 -28.78
N ASN A 42 15.60 8.71 -29.32
CA ASN A 42 14.82 7.86 -30.22
C ASN A 42 14.04 6.80 -29.42
N CYS A 43 13.27 5.96 -30.09
CA CYS A 43 12.48 4.91 -29.46
C CYS A 43 13.34 3.93 -28.64
N GLU A 44 14.54 3.61 -29.10
CA GLU A 44 15.46 2.71 -28.40
C GLU A 44 16.04 3.36 -27.14
N ASP A 45 16.43 4.64 -27.23
CA ASP A 45 16.90 5.43 -26.09
C ASP A 45 15.82 5.54 -25.00
N PHE A 46 14.57 5.80 -25.42
CA PHE A 46 13.43 5.89 -24.51
C PHE A 46 13.18 4.54 -23.82
N ASN A 47 13.12 3.44 -24.58
CA ASN A 47 12.93 2.10 -24.01
C ASN A 47 14.06 1.74 -23.04
N THR A 48 15.31 2.04 -23.42
CA THR A 48 16.47 1.79 -22.56
C THR A 48 16.39 2.60 -21.27
N PHE A 49 16.03 3.89 -21.36
CA PHE A 49 15.82 4.75 -20.20
C PHE A 49 14.70 4.21 -19.29
N VAL A 50 13.54 3.87 -19.86
CA VAL A 50 12.39 3.35 -19.10
C VAL A 50 12.76 2.05 -18.40
N ARG A 51 13.42 1.13 -19.09
CA ARG A 51 13.88 -0.14 -18.51
C ARG A 51 14.91 0.06 -17.40
N ALA A 52 15.91 0.90 -17.60
CA ALA A 52 16.97 1.12 -16.62
C ALA A 52 16.49 1.85 -15.36
N GLU A 53 15.60 2.83 -15.51
CA GLU A 53 15.27 3.79 -14.44
C GLU A 53 13.89 3.57 -13.83
N LEU A 54 12.98 2.87 -14.50
CA LEU A 54 11.60 2.71 -14.08
C LEU A 54 11.21 1.26 -13.79
N ILE A 55 11.85 0.26 -14.42
CA ILE A 55 11.60 -1.16 -14.12
C ILE A 55 11.97 -1.48 -12.67
N GLY A 56 11.19 -2.36 -12.03
CA GLY A 56 11.34 -2.72 -10.62
C GLY A 56 10.72 -1.71 -9.65
N LYS A 57 9.98 -0.70 -10.16
CA LYS A 57 9.13 0.18 -9.36
C LYS A 57 7.68 -0.31 -9.46
N SER A 58 6.86 0.07 -8.46
CA SER A 58 5.43 -0.21 -8.53
C SER A 58 4.82 0.36 -9.82
N ALA A 59 3.84 -0.34 -10.41
CA ALA A 59 3.15 0.07 -11.63
C ALA A 59 2.67 1.53 -11.53
N ASN A 60 2.05 1.91 -10.41
CA ASN A 60 1.61 3.28 -10.16
C ASN A 60 2.76 4.30 -10.20
N SER A 61 3.96 3.95 -9.68
CA SER A 61 5.13 4.83 -9.76
C SER A 61 5.64 4.99 -11.20
N VAL A 62 5.52 3.95 -12.04
CA VAL A 62 5.87 4.00 -13.47
C VAL A 62 4.85 4.86 -14.22
N LEU A 63 3.55 4.60 -14.03
CA LEU A 63 2.45 5.34 -14.65
C LEU A 63 2.56 6.85 -14.40
N VAL A 64 2.78 7.26 -13.16
CA VAL A 64 2.96 8.69 -12.82
C VAL A 64 4.14 9.30 -13.57
N LYS A 65 5.27 8.62 -13.64
CA LYS A 65 6.48 9.14 -14.30
C LYS A 65 6.33 9.18 -15.82
N VAL A 66 5.80 8.12 -16.42
CA VAL A 66 5.59 8.04 -17.87
C VAL A 66 4.52 9.06 -18.32
N SER A 67 3.46 9.25 -17.52
CA SER A 67 2.47 10.31 -17.76
C SER A 67 3.10 11.71 -17.74
N LEU A 68 4.05 11.97 -16.82
CA LEU A 68 4.77 13.24 -16.78
C LEU A 68 5.73 13.41 -17.97
N LEU A 69 6.39 12.34 -18.43
CA LEU A 69 7.21 12.35 -19.65
C LEU A 69 6.37 12.65 -20.88
N LYS A 70 5.21 11.99 -21.00
CA LYS A 70 4.27 12.24 -22.11
C LYS A 70 3.85 13.70 -22.14
N LYS A 71 3.38 14.26 -21.02
CA LYS A 71 2.99 15.67 -20.90
C LYS A 71 4.14 16.62 -21.27
N TYR A 72 5.37 16.28 -20.88
CA TYR A 72 6.55 17.08 -21.21
C TYR A 72 6.86 17.01 -22.71
N ALA A 73 6.81 15.85 -23.32
CA ALA A 73 7.00 15.69 -24.77
C ALA A 73 5.92 16.47 -25.58
N GLU A 74 4.65 16.40 -25.13
CA GLU A 74 3.55 17.18 -25.71
C GLU A 74 3.79 18.69 -25.57
N TYR A 75 4.22 19.14 -24.38
CA TYR A 75 4.53 20.55 -24.12
C TYR A 75 5.66 21.05 -25.00
N ILE A 76 6.74 20.30 -25.15
CA ILE A 76 7.85 20.65 -26.04
C ILE A 76 7.37 20.76 -27.47
N GLY A 77 6.61 19.78 -27.97
CA GLY A 77 6.10 19.77 -29.33
C GLY A 77 5.13 20.92 -29.64
N ASN A 78 4.36 21.36 -28.64
CA ASN A 78 3.44 22.50 -28.79
C ASN A 78 4.18 23.86 -28.79
N ASN A 79 5.32 23.96 -28.11
CA ASN A 79 6.10 25.20 -28.02
C ASN A 79 7.26 25.27 -29.03
N CYS A 80 7.66 24.13 -29.59
CA CYS A 80 8.72 24.03 -30.60
C CYS A 80 8.40 22.90 -31.57
N VAL A 81 7.81 23.21 -32.73
CA VAL A 81 7.36 22.21 -33.72
C VAL A 81 8.52 21.32 -34.20
N GLN A 82 9.75 21.84 -34.25
CA GLN A 82 10.95 21.10 -34.66
C GLN A 82 11.33 19.99 -33.66
N LEU A 83 10.85 20.09 -32.41
CA LEU A 83 11.09 19.12 -31.34
C LEU A 83 9.85 18.24 -31.06
N LYS A 84 8.87 18.25 -31.95
CA LYS A 84 7.68 17.42 -31.79
C LYS A 84 8.03 15.94 -31.96
N ARG A 85 7.78 15.16 -30.90
CA ARG A 85 8.14 13.74 -30.81
C ARG A 85 6.89 12.90 -30.61
N THR A 86 6.14 12.72 -31.70
CA THR A 86 4.92 11.87 -31.70
C THR A 86 5.24 10.43 -31.36
N ASP A 87 6.38 9.90 -31.81
CA ASP A 87 6.90 8.58 -31.48
C ASP A 87 7.07 8.36 -29.97
N ILE A 88 7.67 9.29 -29.27
CA ILE A 88 7.84 9.22 -27.80
C ILE A 88 6.49 9.31 -27.08
N ILE A 89 5.56 10.14 -27.57
CA ILE A 89 4.21 10.27 -27.00
C ILE A 89 3.44 8.94 -27.14
N GLU A 90 3.53 8.29 -28.31
CA GLU A 90 2.92 6.98 -28.58
C GLU A 90 3.52 5.90 -27.67
N MET A 91 4.85 5.81 -27.56
CA MET A 91 5.52 4.88 -26.66
C MET A 91 5.17 5.09 -25.20
N CYS A 92 5.06 6.33 -24.73
CA CYS A 92 4.55 6.61 -23.38
C CYS A 92 3.17 6.02 -23.20
N SER A 93 2.30 6.13 -24.21
CA SER A 93 0.93 5.62 -24.15
C SER A 93 0.88 4.09 -24.12
N GLU A 94 1.77 3.43 -24.87
CA GLU A 94 1.91 1.96 -24.88
C GLU A 94 2.39 1.45 -23.52
N VAL A 95 3.47 2.02 -22.97
CA VAL A 95 3.99 1.67 -21.65
C VAL A 95 2.93 1.88 -20.56
N MET A 96 2.13 2.94 -20.67
CA MET A 96 1.04 3.17 -19.72
C MET A 96 -0.02 2.08 -19.80
N LYS A 97 -0.45 1.68 -21.02
CA LYS A 97 -1.42 0.58 -21.19
C LYS A 97 -0.88 -0.75 -20.66
N GLU A 98 0.37 -1.10 -20.97
CA GLU A 98 1.00 -2.32 -20.46
C GLU A 98 1.02 -2.35 -18.93
N LYS A 99 1.35 -1.22 -18.29
CA LYS A 99 1.42 -1.13 -16.84
C LYS A 99 0.04 -1.07 -16.18
N GLU A 100 -0.98 -0.52 -16.85
CA GLU A 100 -2.37 -0.61 -16.40
C GLU A 100 -2.86 -2.07 -16.38
N ILE A 101 -2.55 -2.86 -17.42
CA ILE A 101 -2.86 -4.29 -17.49
C ILE A 101 -2.10 -5.06 -16.39
N GLU A 102 -0.81 -4.75 -16.18
CA GLU A 102 -0.02 -5.36 -15.12
C GLU A 102 -0.56 -5.01 -13.72
N ASP A 103 -1.02 -3.77 -13.51
CA ASP A 103 -1.63 -3.32 -12.25
C ASP A 103 -2.97 -4.04 -12.00
N GLU A 104 -3.76 -4.29 -13.03
CA GLU A 104 -4.98 -5.10 -12.94
C GLU A 104 -4.69 -6.55 -12.52
N SER A 105 -3.59 -7.14 -13.02
CA SER A 105 -3.14 -8.47 -12.61
C SER A 105 -2.61 -8.51 -11.16
N GLN A 106 -2.29 -7.35 -10.57
CA GLN A 106 -1.84 -7.20 -9.19
C GLN A 106 -2.95 -6.90 -8.19
N LEU A 107 -4.20 -6.85 -8.63
CA LEU A 107 -5.35 -6.78 -7.72
C LEU A 107 -5.37 -8.06 -6.88
N LYS A 108 -4.99 -7.92 -5.61
CA LYS A 108 -4.84 -9.05 -4.69
C LYS A 108 -6.00 -9.05 -3.72
N TYR A 109 -6.81 -10.09 -3.82
CA TYR A 109 -7.77 -10.42 -2.79
C TYR A 109 -7.21 -11.57 -1.95
N VAL A 110 -7.34 -11.42 -0.64
CA VAL A 110 -6.86 -12.41 0.33
C VAL A 110 -8.05 -12.96 1.08
N GLU A 111 -8.29 -14.25 0.93
CA GLU A 111 -9.36 -14.93 1.65
C GLU A 111 -9.05 -14.96 3.15
N TRP A 112 -10.08 -14.69 3.95
CA TRP A 112 -9.93 -14.61 5.39
C TRP A 112 -9.51 -15.97 6.00
N ASN A 113 -10.03 -17.08 5.47
CA ASN A 113 -9.69 -18.42 5.96
C ASN A 113 -8.23 -18.79 5.70
N ASP A 114 -7.67 -18.40 4.56
CA ASP A 114 -6.26 -18.65 4.24
C ASP A 114 -5.34 -17.90 5.21
N LEU A 115 -5.69 -16.64 5.56
CA LEU A 115 -4.97 -15.87 6.56
C LEU A 115 -5.04 -16.53 7.93
N LYS A 116 -6.21 -16.98 8.39
CA LYS A 116 -6.36 -17.64 9.69
C LYS A 116 -5.47 -18.87 9.81
N VAL A 117 -5.45 -19.71 8.78
CA VAL A 117 -4.59 -20.91 8.74
C VAL A 117 -3.11 -20.52 8.82
N GLY A 118 -2.70 -19.50 8.08
CA GLY A 118 -1.33 -19.02 8.08
C GLY A 118 -0.92 -18.44 9.42
N MET A 119 -1.73 -17.57 9.99
CA MET A 119 -1.42 -16.84 11.24
C MET A 119 -1.17 -17.75 12.46
N ASN A 120 -1.69 -18.98 12.46
CA ASN A 120 -1.38 -19.97 13.51
C ASN A 120 0.12 -20.36 13.59
N LYS A 121 0.92 -19.96 12.61
CA LYS A 121 2.37 -20.22 12.56
C LYS A 121 3.20 -19.02 13.03
N ILE A 122 2.57 -17.89 13.28
CA ILE A 122 3.26 -16.65 13.64
C ILE A 122 3.54 -16.61 15.14
N THR A 123 4.77 -16.27 15.50
CA THR A 123 5.25 -16.29 16.89
C THR A 123 4.69 -15.13 17.72
N ASN A 124 4.53 -13.95 17.12
CA ASN A 124 4.09 -12.77 17.85
C ASN A 124 2.58 -12.54 17.67
N GLU A 125 1.82 -12.75 18.73
CA GLU A 125 0.36 -12.55 18.75
C GLU A 125 -0.04 -11.11 18.34
N ILE A 126 0.76 -10.12 18.72
CA ILE A 126 0.53 -8.72 18.33
C ILE A 126 0.60 -8.52 16.81
N ASP A 127 1.40 -9.30 16.09
CA ASP A 127 1.49 -9.21 14.62
C ASP A 127 0.26 -9.85 13.96
N CYS A 128 -0.24 -10.95 14.52
CA CYS A 128 -1.53 -11.54 14.13
C CYS A 128 -2.69 -10.57 14.39
N ALA A 129 -2.67 -9.91 15.55
CA ALA A 129 -3.69 -8.92 15.90
C ALA A 129 -3.69 -7.71 14.96
N ILE A 130 -2.54 -7.22 14.51
CA ILE A 130 -2.45 -6.16 13.49
C ILE A 130 -3.17 -6.58 12.20
N ILE A 131 -2.96 -7.81 11.73
CA ILE A 131 -3.63 -8.33 10.53
C ILE A 131 -5.15 -8.43 10.75
N CYS A 132 -5.57 -8.96 11.89
CA CYS A 132 -6.97 -9.06 12.27
C CYS A 132 -7.65 -7.68 12.29
N LEU A 133 -7.01 -6.67 12.89
CA LEU A 133 -7.54 -5.31 12.97
C LEU A 133 -7.65 -4.66 11.57
N ILE A 134 -6.67 -4.87 10.69
CA ILE A 134 -6.77 -4.40 9.30
C ILE A 134 -7.94 -5.10 8.58
N ARG A 135 -8.13 -6.38 8.81
CA ARG A 135 -9.26 -7.16 8.27
C ARG A 135 -10.60 -6.85 8.91
N LEU A 136 -10.64 -6.09 9.99
CA LEU A 136 -11.84 -5.43 10.54
C LEU A 136 -12.04 -4.00 10.00
N GLY A 137 -11.21 -3.55 9.06
CA GLY A 137 -11.28 -2.21 8.47
C GLY A 137 -10.61 -1.12 9.30
N ILE A 138 -9.82 -1.49 10.32
CA ILE A 138 -9.06 -0.55 11.16
C ILE A 138 -7.69 -0.33 10.52
N GLY A 139 -7.50 0.79 9.87
CA GLY A 139 -6.26 1.09 9.13
C GLY A 139 -6.37 2.34 8.27
N GLN A 140 -7.36 3.19 8.55
CA GLN A 140 -7.56 4.43 7.82
C GLN A 140 -6.41 5.43 8.08
N ASN A 141 -6.34 6.49 7.27
CA ASN A 141 -5.31 7.53 7.38
C ASN A 141 -3.88 6.96 7.37
N LYS A 142 -3.58 6.07 6.41
CA LYS A 142 -2.26 5.42 6.28
C LYS A 142 -1.86 4.64 7.54
N PHE A 143 -2.80 3.91 8.13
CA PHE A 143 -2.65 3.13 9.36
C PHE A 143 -2.41 3.96 10.65
N LYS A 144 -2.61 5.27 10.61
CA LYS A 144 -2.52 6.11 11.82
C LYS A 144 -3.55 5.68 12.87
N GLU A 145 -4.79 5.40 12.44
CA GLU A 145 -5.86 4.91 13.30
C GLU A 145 -5.45 3.65 14.09
N LEU A 146 -4.78 2.71 13.42
CA LEU A 146 -4.29 1.49 14.06
C LEU A 146 -3.08 1.75 14.96
N ALA A 147 -2.19 2.65 14.55
CA ALA A 147 -1.02 3.03 15.35
C ALA A 147 -1.41 3.71 16.68
N GLU A 148 -2.48 4.49 16.68
CA GLU A 148 -2.97 5.26 17.83
C GLU A 148 -4.08 4.52 18.60
N LEU A 149 -4.44 3.28 18.20
CA LEU A 149 -5.44 2.48 18.89
C LEU A 149 -5.01 2.20 20.34
N LYS A 150 -5.82 2.64 21.29
CA LYS A 150 -5.57 2.40 22.71
C LYS A 150 -6.06 1.01 23.13
N THR A 151 -5.34 0.37 24.05
CA THR A 151 -5.77 -0.91 24.62
C THR A 151 -7.14 -0.81 25.28
N SER A 152 -7.43 0.31 25.94
CA SER A 152 -8.74 0.58 26.58
C SER A 152 -9.90 0.75 25.60
N SER A 153 -9.62 0.95 24.32
CA SER A 153 -10.66 1.04 23.27
C SER A 153 -11.15 -0.32 22.79
N ILE A 154 -10.48 -1.41 23.22
CA ILE A 154 -10.85 -2.78 22.83
C ILE A 154 -11.63 -3.42 23.98
N ASP A 155 -12.92 -3.56 23.80
CA ASP A 155 -13.85 -4.19 24.77
C ASP A 155 -14.08 -5.66 24.36
N ILE A 156 -13.32 -6.52 24.98
CA ILE A 156 -13.35 -7.96 24.71
C ILE A 156 -14.67 -8.60 25.15
N GLU A 157 -15.26 -8.11 26.26
CA GLU A 157 -16.49 -8.68 26.84
C GLU A 157 -17.70 -8.37 25.95
N ASN A 158 -17.79 -7.12 25.51
CA ASN A 158 -18.87 -6.68 24.60
C ASN A 158 -18.55 -6.90 23.13
N ARG A 159 -17.35 -7.45 22.80
CA ARG A 159 -16.89 -7.73 21.45
C ARG A 159 -16.89 -6.48 20.54
N LYS A 160 -16.38 -5.36 21.08
CA LYS A 160 -16.38 -4.06 20.39
C LYS A 160 -15.02 -3.39 20.41
N ILE A 161 -14.74 -2.61 19.38
CA ILE A 161 -13.60 -1.71 19.31
C ILE A 161 -14.16 -0.30 19.10
N TYR A 162 -13.89 0.58 20.06
CA TYR A 162 -14.33 1.98 20.01
C TYR A 162 -13.25 2.83 19.35
N LEU A 163 -13.57 3.36 18.19
CA LEU A 163 -12.73 4.31 17.46
C LEU A 163 -13.29 5.72 17.63
N GLU A 164 -12.55 6.73 17.21
CA GLU A 164 -12.95 8.13 17.38
C GLU A 164 -14.26 8.45 16.65
N ASP A 165 -14.48 7.86 15.47
CA ASP A 165 -15.60 8.18 14.58
C ASP A 165 -16.59 7.02 14.37
N ARG A 166 -16.32 5.83 14.92
CA ARG A 166 -17.17 4.63 14.78
C ARG A 166 -16.86 3.56 15.81
N THR A 167 -17.80 2.62 15.94
CA THR A 167 -17.58 1.36 16.67
C THR A 167 -17.51 0.19 15.70
N VAL A 168 -16.59 -0.73 15.94
CA VAL A 168 -16.40 -1.95 15.13
C VAL A 168 -16.75 -3.17 15.96
N ASP A 169 -17.68 -4.00 15.48
CA ASP A 169 -18.06 -5.26 16.14
C ASP A 169 -17.08 -6.39 15.79
N ILE A 170 -16.67 -7.17 16.80
CA ILE A 170 -15.83 -8.35 16.64
C ILE A 170 -16.73 -9.57 16.51
N LYS A 171 -17.12 -9.93 15.28
CA LYS A 171 -18.03 -11.06 15.02
C LYS A 171 -17.32 -12.42 15.03
N ASP A 172 -16.04 -12.47 14.67
CA ASP A 172 -15.23 -13.69 14.54
C ASP A 172 -14.58 -14.04 15.88
N ASP A 173 -14.83 -15.26 16.39
CA ASP A 173 -14.23 -15.75 17.63
C ASP A 173 -12.71 -15.91 17.54
N TYR A 174 -12.19 -16.22 16.35
CA TYR A 174 -10.75 -16.27 16.12
C TYR A 174 -10.10 -14.90 16.35
N VAL A 175 -10.69 -13.84 15.79
CA VAL A 175 -10.20 -12.47 16.00
C VAL A 175 -10.24 -12.09 17.50
N LEU A 176 -11.33 -12.43 18.16
CA LEU A 176 -11.48 -12.18 19.60
C LEU A 176 -10.38 -12.86 20.41
N GLN A 177 -10.05 -14.13 20.07
CA GLN A 177 -8.99 -14.87 20.74
C GLN A 177 -7.62 -14.26 20.48
N VAL A 178 -7.30 -13.94 19.22
CA VAL A 178 -6.03 -13.29 18.83
C VAL A 178 -5.84 -11.96 19.57
N LEU A 179 -6.89 -11.14 19.70
CA LEU A 179 -6.81 -9.88 20.46
C LEU A 179 -6.56 -10.12 21.93
N LYS A 180 -7.20 -11.13 22.55
CA LYS A 180 -6.96 -11.51 23.96
C LYS A 180 -5.51 -11.92 24.20
N ASP A 181 -4.95 -12.71 23.30
CA ASP A 181 -3.59 -13.23 23.45
C ASP A 181 -2.56 -12.13 23.18
N ALA A 182 -2.79 -11.25 22.18
CA ALA A 182 -1.97 -10.08 21.96
C ALA A 182 -1.96 -9.10 23.15
N MET A 183 -3.09 -8.94 23.85
CA MET A 183 -3.14 -8.11 25.08
C MET A 183 -2.28 -8.66 26.20
N LYS A 184 -2.11 -9.97 26.28
CA LYS A 184 -1.30 -10.65 27.31
C LYS A 184 0.18 -10.71 26.93
N GLN A 185 0.53 -10.49 25.67
CA GLN A 185 1.92 -10.57 25.21
C GLN A 185 2.77 -9.49 25.87
N THR A 186 3.84 -9.93 26.58
CA THR A 186 4.76 -9.06 27.32
C THR A 186 6.10 -8.87 26.60
N THR A 187 6.47 -9.79 25.71
CA THR A 187 7.74 -9.79 24.98
C THR A 187 7.48 -9.83 23.46
N TYR A 188 8.43 -9.38 22.68
CA TYR A 188 8.41 -9.45 21.24
C TYR A 188 9.68 -10.10 20.71
N THR A 189 9.51 -11.14 19.91
CA THR A 189 10.60 -11.90 19.30
C THR A 189 10.94 -11.35 17.92
N VAL A 190 12.20 -11.03 17.68
CA VAL A 190 12.72 -10.54 16.40
C VAL A 190 13.72 -11.55 15.84
N MET A 191 13.56 -11.95 14.59
CA MET A 191 14.57 -12.67 13.86
C MET A 191 15.71 -11.72 13.47
N LEU A 192 16.94 -12.02 13.87
CA LEU A 192 18.12 -11.24 13.50
C LEU A 192 18.63 -11.66 12.13
N HIS A 193 18.70 -10.73 11.19
CA HIS A 193 19.38 -10.92 9.92
C HIS A 193 20.90 -10.78 10.13
N GLY A 194 21.68 -11.81 9.78
CA GLY A 194 23.15 -11.74 9.85
C GLY A 194 23.86 -12.89 10.58
N GLY A 195 23.13 -13.92 10.98
CA GLY A 195 23.71 -15.20 11.41
C GLY A 195 24.05 -16.10 10.20
N ASP A 196 24.82 -17.13 10.45
CA ASP A 196 25.03 -18.21 9.47
C ASP A 196 23.65 -18.69 8.97
N LYS A 197 23.49 -18.86 7.65
CA LYS A 197 22.18 -19.16 7.04
C LYS A 197 21.49 -20.42 7.60
N ASN A 198 22.22 -21.22 8.36
CA ASN A 198 21.76 -22.49 8.92
C ASN A 198 21.18 -22.37 10.34
N GLU A 199 21.39 -21.24 11.04
CA GLU A 199 20.83 -21.04 12.39
C GLU A 199 20.26 -19.62 12.53
N PRO A 200 18.93 -19.44 12.42
CA PRO A 200 18.33 -18.14 12.66
C PRO A 200 18.54 -17.73 14.13
N LYS A 201 19.14 -16.57 14.33
CA LYS A 201 19.26 -15.98 15.66
C LYS A 201 18.02 -15.17 15.97
N PHE A 202 17.48 -15.35 17.15
CA PHE A 202 16.35 -14.58 17.67
C PHE A 202 16.82 -13.64 18.78
N SER A 203 16.19 -12.50 18.89
CA SER A 203 16.33 -11.57 19.99
C SER A 203 14.95 -11.23 20.52
N GLU A 204 14.83 -11.15 21.84
CA GLU A 204 13.59 -10.74 22.48
C GLU A 204 13.76 -9.38 23.15
N TYR A 205 12.68 -8.63 23.23
CA TYR A 205 12.62 -7.42 24.05
C TYR A 205 11.27 -7.33 24.76
N ASP A 206 11.30 -6.76 25.96
CA ASP A 206 10.11 -6.57 26.76
C ASP A 206 9.30 -5.34 26.26
N PHE A 207 7.99 -5.48 26.25
CA PHE A 207 7.10 -4.34 26.07
C PHE A 207 6.99 -3.53 27.36
N ASN A 208 6.87 -2.21 27.23
CA ASN A 208 6.41 -1.40 28.34
C ASN A 208 4.89 -1.59 28.51
N MET A 209 4.50 -2.34 29.51
CA MET A 209 3.09 -2.66 29.76
C MET A 209 2.26 -1.46 30.25
N ASN A 210 2.90 -0.33 30.64
CA ASN A 210 2.23 0.92 30.95
C ASN A 210 1.89 1.73 29.67
N CYS A 211 2.32 1.27 28.50
CA CYS A 211 1.98 1.90 27.22
C CYS A 211 0.46 1.84 27.00
N PRO A 212 -0.21 2.98 26.78
CA PRO A 212 -1.67 3.01 26.61
C PRO A 212 -2.12 2.45 25.25
N TYR A 213 -1.17 2.37 24.28
CA TYR A 213 -1.47 1.91 22.94
C TYR A 213 -1.43 0.39 22.82
N PHE A 214 -2.34 -0.14 22.03
CA PHE A 214 -2.42 -1.58 21.80
C PHE A 214 -1.17 -2.13 21.12
N ILE A 215 -0.67 -1.44 20.07
CA ILE A 215 0.57 -1.81 19.40
C ILE A 215 1.74 -1.11 20.09
N LYS A 216 2.45 -1.88 20.89
CA LYS A 216 3.60 -1.39 21.65
C LYS A 216 4.87 -1.38 20.82
N GLN A 217 5.74 -0.40 21.06
CA GLN A 217 7.04 -0.29 20.40
C GLN A 217 8.19 -0.69 21.32
N LYS A 218 9.30 -1.07 20.70
CA LYS A 218 10.57 -1.24 21.40
C LYS A 218 11.11 0.13 21.82
N PRO A 219 11.53 0.34 23.06
CA PRO A 219 12.29 1.51 23.43
C PRO A 219 13.60 1.60 22.63
N TRP A 220 13.81 2.72 21.91
CA TRP A 220 14.98 2.89 21.03
C TRP A 220 16.22 3.42 21.76
N SER A 221 16.04 4.06 22.90
CA SER A 221 17.12 4.63 23.71
C SER A 221 16.78 4.58 25.20
N LYS A 222 17.75 4.88 26.06
CA LYS A 222 17.51 4.98 27.50
C LYS A 222 16.49 6.06 27.89
N ASN A 223 16.27 7.04 27.02
CA ASN A 223 15.31 8.14 27.23
C ASN A 223 13.95 7.86 26.60
N ASP A 224 13.82 6.81 25.78
CA ASP A 224 12.57 6.37 25.19
C ASP A 224 11.95 5.31 26.08
N ASN A 225 10.86 5.68 26.74
CA ASN A 225 10.15 4.80 27.66
C ASN A 225 9.13 3.86 26.99
N GLY A 226 9.01 3.90 25.64
CA GLY A 226 8.08 3.07 24.88
C GLY A 226 6.61 3.40 25.09
N LEU A 227 6.28 4.63 25.54
CA LEU A 227 4.91 5.08 25.81
C LEU A 227 4.27 5.79 24.62
N GLU A 228 5.04 6.11 23.59
CA GLU A 228 4.55 6.77 22.39
C GLU A 228 3.80 5.79 21.45
N PRO A 229 2.90 6.28 20.60
CA PRO A 229 2.22 5.44 19.62
C PRO A 229 3.21 4.85 18.62
N TYR A 230 2.92 3.64 18.16
CA TYR A 230 3.76 2.99 17.15
C TYR A 230 3.80 3.80 15.85
N LYS A 231 4.97 3.89 15.21
CA LYS A 231 5.06 4.61 13.92
C LYS A 231 4.25 3.87 12.86
N PHE A 232 3.37 4.58 12.16
CA PHE A 232 2.51 3.99 11.13
C PHE A 232 3.31 3.30 10.01
N SER A 233 4.49 3.81 9.65
CA SER A 233 5.39 3.15 8.69
C SER A 233 5.93 1.80 9.20
N GLY A 234 6.00 1.61 10.51
CA GLY A 234 6.40 0.35 11.11
C GLY A 234 5.30 -0.71 11.04
N ILE A 235 4.02 -0.32 11.00
CA ILE A 235 2.89 -1.25 10.82
C ILE A 235 2.99 -1.96 9.47
N THR A 236 3.20 -1.21 8.40
CA THR A 236 3.37 -1.79 7.06
C THR A 236 4.58 -2.73 6.98
N GLY A 237 5.67 -2.39 7.68
CA GLY A 237 6.85 -3.25 7.81
C GLY A 237 6.59 -4.54 8.60
N ARG A 238 5.75 -4.50 9.65
CA ARG A 238 5.34 -5.71 10.38
C ARG A 238 4.48 -6.61 9.51
N VAL A 239 3.44 -6.05 8.87
CA VAL A 239 2.59 -6.81 7.94
C VAL A 239 3.42 -7.44 6.83
N PHE A 240 4.35 -6.69 6.22
CA PHE A 240 5.22 -7.23 5.17
C PHE A 240 6.02 -8.44 5.64
N ARG A 241 6.63 -8.39 6.85
CA ARG A 241 7.37 -9.52 7.41
C ARG A 241 6.48 -10.75 7.63
N VAL A 242 5.31 -10.56 8.25
CA VAL A 242 4.36 -11.65 8.47
C VAL A 242 3.94 -12.27 7.13
N MET A 243 3.62 -11.45 6.13
CA MET A 243 3.24 -11.97 4.82
C MET A 243 4.39 -12.74 4.15
N GLN A 244 5.64 -12.33 4.32
CA GLN A 244 6.80 -13.10 3.87
C GLN A 244 6.92 -14.45 4.59
N GLU A 245 6.73 -14.49 5.91
CA GLU A 245 6.73 -15.74 6.70
C GLU A 245 5.62 -16.70 6.24
N LEU A 246 4.49 -16.16 5.79
CA LEU A 246 3.37 -16.90 5.22
C LEU A 246 3.55 -17.26 3.74
N CYS A 247 4.64 -16.86 3.11
CA CYS A 247 4.86 -16.97 1.66
C CYS A 247 3.74 -16.31 0.83
N MET A 248 3.14 -15.25 1.35
CA MET A 248 2.09 -14.47 0.69
C MET A 248 2.65 -13.15 0.17
N ASP A 249 2.47 -12.88 -1.13
CA ASP A 249 2.81 -11.58 -1.73
C ASP A 249 1.65 -10.59 -1.56
N VAL A 250 1.44 -10.14 -0.33
CA VAL A 250 0.31 -9.30 0.10
C VAL A 250 0.81 -8.13 0.92
N SER A 251 0.30 -6.95 0.67
CA SER A 251 0.59 -5.74 1.44
C SER A 251 -0.52 -5.44 2.46
N ALA A 252 -0.23 -4.55 3.42
CA ALA A 252 -1.24 -4.06 4.36
C ALA A 252 -2.42 -3.36 3.65
N ILE A 253 -2.17 -2.73 2.50
CA ILE A 253 -3.22 -2.10 1.68
C ILE A 253 -4.11 -3.17 1.05
N ASN A 254 -3.53 -4.28 0.55
CA ASN A 254 -4.33 -5.38 -0.01
C ASN A 254 -5.25 -6.03 1.05
N LEU A 255 -4.79 -6.15 2.30
CA LEU A 255 -5.63 -6.62 3.41
C LEU A 255 -6.82 -5.69 3.66
N LEU A 256 -6.59 -4.37 3.65
CA LEU A 256 -7.65 -3.38 3.83
C LEU A 256 -8.62 -3.35 2.63
N GLN A 257 -8.10 -3.53 1.40
CA GLN A 257 -8.92 -3.68 0.20
C GLN A 257 -9.75 -4.97 0.24
N SER A 258 -9.18 -6.08 0.72
CA SER A 258 -9.92 -7.33 0.88
C SER A 258 -11.08 -7.18 1.86
N TYR A 259 -10.88 -6.50 3.01
CA TYR A 259 -11.98 -6.16 3.91
C TYR A 259 -13.07 -5.33 3.20
N ALA A 260 -12.66 -4.27 2.49
CA ALA A 260 -13.61 -3.41 1.78
C ALA A 260 -14.40 -4.20 0.71
N THR A 261 -13.72 -5.14 0.03
CA THR A 261 -14.34 -6.03 -0.96
C THR A 261 -15.37 -6.95 -0.31
N ASP A 262 -15.04 -7.58 0.83
CA ASP A 262 -15.99 -8.44 1.55
C ASP A 262 -17.26 -7.67 1.93
N ARG A 263 -17.11 -6.44 2.43
CA ARG A 263 -18.24 -5.58 2.78
C ARG A 263 -19.11 -5.22 1.57
N VAL A 264 -18.48 -4.93 0.43
CA VAL A 264 -19.18 -4.64 -0.83
C VAL A 264 -19.94 -5.87 -1.31
N LEU A 265 -19.31 -7.06 -1.31
CA LEU A 265 -19.96 -8.31 -1.70
C LEU A 265 -21.13 -8.67 -0.77
N GLU A 266 -21.02 -8.47 0.52
CA GLU A 266 -22.11 -8.63 1.47
C GLU A 266 -23.28 -7.70 1.14
N GLN A 267 -23.02 -6.42 0.89
CA GLN A 267 -24.04 -5.44 0.51
C GLN A 267 -24.69 -5.81 -0.83
N GLU A 268 -23.91 -6.25 -1.82
CA GLU A 268 -24.43 -6.72 -3.10
C GLU A 268 -25.37 -7.93 -2.95
N ASN A 269 -25.00 -8.87 -2.07
CA ASN A 269 -25.86 -10.03 -1.75
C ASN A 269 -27.17 -9.61 -1.06
N GLU A 270 -27.12 -8.63 -0.15
CA GLU A 270 -28.32 -8.10 0.52
C GLU A 270 -29.30 -7.43 -0.44
N ILE A 271 -28.77 -6.67 -1.42
CA ILE A 271 -29.61 -5.95 -2.39
C ILE A 271 -29.94 -6.79 -3.65
N GLY A 272 -29.31 -7.96 -3.83
CA GLY A 272 -29.52 -8.88 -4.95
C GLY A 272 -28.96 -8.40 -6.31
N ARG A 273 -28.02 -7.44 -6.30
CA ARG A 273 -27.35 -6.94 -7.52
C ARG A 273 -25.97 -6.35 -7.23
N GLU A 274 -25.17 -6.21 -8.29
CA GLU A 274 -23.87 -5.54 -8.21
C GLU A 274 -24.02 -4.03 -7.98
N LEU A 275 -23.06 -3.48 -7.22
CA LEU A 275 -22.94 -2.03 -7.04
C LEU A 275 -22.20 -1.40 -8.22
N SER A 276 -22.71 -0.30 -8.73
CA SER A 276 -21.94 0.58 -9.62
C SER A 276 -20.77 1.21 -8.86
N ILE A 277 -19.75 1.72 -9.57
CA ILE A 277 -18.59 2.41 -8.95
C ILE A 277 -19.05 3.57 -8.05
N ARG A 278 -20.09 4.29 -8.45
CA ARG A 278 -20.65 5.40 -7.67
C ARG A 278 -21.30 4.90 -6.37
N GLU A 279 -22.13 3.88 -6.45
CA GLU A 279 -22.77 3.27 -5.25
C GLU A 279 -21.74 2.65 -4.33
N CYS A 280 -20.73 1.95 -4.87
CA CYS A 280 -19.60 1.44 -4.12
C CYS A 280 -18.87 2.57 -3.36
N LYS A 281 -18.63 3.72 -4.00
CA LYS A 281 -18.02 4.89 -3.36
C LYS A 281 -18.87 5.43 -2.21
N GLU A 282 -20.18 5.54 -2.38
CA GLU A 282 -21.11 5.99 -1.34
C GLU A 282 -21.12 5.00 -0.16
N TYR A 283 -21.16 3.69 -0.47
CA TYR A 283 -21.13 2.65 0.54
C TYR A 283 -19.81 2.63 1.33
N LEU A 284 -18.65 2.68 0.66
CA LEU A 284 -17.35 2.77 1.31
C LEU A 284 -17.24 3.99 2.23
N LYS A 285 -17.77 5.13 1.80
CA LYS A 285 -17.86 6.33 2.64
C LYS A 285 -18.74 6.10 3.87
N HIS A 286 -19.87 5.40 3.72
CA HIS A 286 -20.77 5.06 4.84
C HIS A 286 -20.05 4.19 5.89
N ILE A 287 -19.29 3.19 5.48
CA ILE A 287 -18.52 2.33 6.38
C ILE A 287 -17.15 2.93 6.78
N LYS A 288 -16.93 4.22 6.50
CA LYS A 288 -15.69 4.95 6.82
C LYS A 288 -14.43 4.28 6.26
N ASN A 289 -14.52 3.77 5.02
CA ASN A 289 -13.40 3.17 4.31
C ASN A 289 -12.91 4.07 3.17
N ASN A 290 -11.62 4.35 3.13
CA ASN A 290 -10.99 5.26 2.16
C ASN A 290 -10.33 4.52 0.97
N CYS A 291 -10.61 3.24 0.77
CA CYS A 291 -10.14 2.51 -0.40
C CYS A 291 -10.75 3.10 -1.69
N SER A 292 -10.04 2.93 -2.79
CA SER A 292 -10.52 3.31 -4.12
C SER A 292 -11.74 2.46 -4.50
N SER A 293 -12.88 3.10 -4.74
CA SER A 293 -14.09 2.39 -5.19
C SER A 293 -13.88 1.68 -6.52
N TYR A 294 -13.04 2.22 -7.39
CA TYR A 294 -12.68 1.61 -8.66
C TYR A 294 -11.94 0.28 -8.46
N ASP A 295 -10.92 0.28 -7.59
CA ASP A 295 -10.15 -0.94 -7.29
C ASP A 295 -11.04 -1.99 -6.60
N ILE A 296 -11.85 -1.56 -5.62
CA ILE A 296 -12.74 -2.48 -4.90
C ILE A 296 -13.77 -3.10 -5.83
N THR A 297 -14.38 -2.34 -6.75
CA THR A 297 -15.32 -2.88 -7.74
C THR A 297 -14.65 -3.92 -8.66
N LYS A 298 -13.40 -3.68 -9.07
CA LYS A 298 -12.62 -4.65 -9.85
C LYS A 298 -12.31 -5.92 -9.06
N ILE A 299 -11.84 -5.77 -7.81
CA ILE A 299 -11.56 -6.93 -6.95
C ILE A 299 -12.84 -7.72 -6.70
N ALA A 300 -13.96 -7.07 -6.40
CA ALA A 300 -15.25 -7.75 -6.21
C ALA A 300 -15.68 -8.54 -7.45
N LYS A 301 -15.51 -7.96 -8.64
CA LYS A 301 -15.78 -8.67 -9.90
C LYS A 301 -14.91 -9.94 -10.02
N TYR A 302 -13.60 -9.82 -9.79
CA TYR A 302 -12.67 -10.94 -9.82
C TYR A 302 -13.08 -12.05 -8.83
N VAL A 303 -13.44 -11.69 -7.60
CA VAL A 303 -13.88 -12.64 -6.57
C VAL A 303 -15.15 -13.38 -6.99
N ARG A 304 -16.15 -12.67 -7.55
CA ARG A 304 -17.39 -13.28 -8.07
C ARG A 304 -17.12 -14.27 -9.19
N GLU A 305 -16.25 -13.91 -10.13
CA GLU A 305 -15.85 -14.81 -11.22
C GLU A 305 -15.16 -16.06 -10.72
N LYS A 306 -14.31 -15.93 -9.67
CA LYS A 306 -13.62 -17.08 -9.05
C LYS A 306 -14.57 -18.01 -8.29
N ILE A 307 -15.64 -17.48 -7.68
CA ILE A 307 -16.63 -18.28 -6.94
C ILE A 307 -17.56 -19.03 -7.90
N ASN A 308 -17.83 -18.46 -9.08
CA ASN A 308 -18.75 -19.05 -10.07
C ASN A 308 -18.08 -20.06 -11.03
N ASN A 309 -16.76 -20.21 -10.98
CA ASN A 309 -15.98 -21.21 -11.71
C ASN A 309 -15.55 -22.37 -10.78
#